data_b58ea09ad74c2caa5572739812021cf7
#
_entry.id   b58ea09ad74c2caa5572739812021cf7
#
_cell.length_a   1.000
_cell.length_b   1.000
_cell.length_c   1.000
_cell.angle_alpha   90.00
_cell.angle_beta   90.00
_cell.angle_gamma   90.00
#
_symmetry.space_group_name_H-M   'P 1'
#
loop_
_entity.id
_entity.type
_entity.pdbx_description
1 polymer ?
#
loop_
_entity_poly.entity_id
_entity_poly.type
_entity_poly.pdbx_seq_one_letter_code
_entity_poly.pdbx_strand_id
1 'polypeptide(L)'
;NEKVSAQEAAKMLLVTLGYDAQKAGLVGAGWASKTNALADENGLLDDVNTSFTAACPRQYAAQLIYNAIDAKTVVWRDDAYTNQTAAGTDNKTIGEKYMGLNTAEGVMASFQKEDGKSTYTMDLTNISKKNSVEATKNNKFDDLTFTKIAKDFTALKNQKVKVLYKGTDEVYGVFALAE
;
A
#
# COMPACT_ATOMS: atom_id res chain seq x y z
N ASN A 1 20.05 1.90 -22.21
CA ASN A 1 19.00 1.76 -21.18
C ASN A 1 19.69 1.44 -19.88
N GLU A 2 19.84 2.43 -19.02
CA GLU A 2 20.29 2.21 -17.65
C GLU A 2 19.20 1.42 -16.91
N LYS A 3 19.64 0.41 -16.18
CA LYS A 3 18.76 -0.43 -15.37
C LYS A 3 18.70 0.16 -13.97
N VAL A 4 17.51 0.39 -13.47
CA VAL A 4 17.28 0.91 -12.11
C VAL A 4 17.48 -0.21 -11.09
N SER A 5 18.25 0.07 -10.04
CA SER A 5 18.38 -0.82 -8.89
C SER A 5 17.17 -0.70 -7.95
N ALA A 6 16.97 -1.70 -7.09
CA ALA A 6 15.91 -1.61 -6.06
C ALA A 6 16.11 -0.41 -5.14
N GLN A 7 17.35 -0.07 -4.84
CA GLN A 7 17.75 1.06 -4.01
C GLN A 7 17.40 2.41 -4.66
N GLU A 8 17.64 2.55 -5.96
CA GLU A 8 17.26 3.75 -6.72
C GLU A 8 15.73 3.86 -6.84
N ALA A 9 15.04 2.75 -7.09
CA ALA A 9 13.58 2.72 -7.12
C ALA A 9 12.99 3.13 -5.76
N ALA A 10 13.53 2.61 -4.65
CA ALA A 10 13.10 2.99 -3.31
C ALA A 10 13.30 4.50 -3.05
N LYS A 11 14.42 5.07 -3.49
CA LYS A 11 14.67 6.52 -3.40
C LYS A 11 13.61 7.33 -4.17
N MET A 12 13.26 6.90 -5.37
CA MET A 12 12.22 7.56 -6.17
C MET A 12 10.87 7.55 -5.43
N LEU A 13 10.51 6.43 -4.80
CA LEU A 13 9.28 6.30 -4.03
C LEU A 13 9.30 7.17 -2.77
N LEU A 14 10.42 7.27 -2.08
CA LEU A 14 10.57 8.16 -0.92
C LEU A 14 10.37 9.63 -1.29
N VAL A 15 10.91 10.06 -2.43
CA VAL A 15 10.67 11.43 -2.95
C VAL A 15 9.18 11.62 -3.27
N THR A 16 8.53 10.62 -3.83
CA THR A 16 7.08 10.65 -4.09
C THR A 16 6.27 10.74 -2.79
N LEU A 17 6.74 10.13 -1.70
CA LEU A 17 6.12 10.27 -0.37
C LEU A 17 6.20 11.69 0.18
N GLY A 18 7.16 12.49 -0.27
CA GLY A 18 7.34 13.87 0.17
C GLY A 18 8.69 14.17 0.82
N TYR A 19 9.62 13.22 0.86
CA TYR A 19 10.98 13.48 1.35
C TYR A 19 11.75 14.34 0.34
N ASP A 20 12.34 15.44 0.83
CA ASP A 20 13.35 16.20 0.07
C ASP A 20 14.66 15.41 0.08
N ALA A 21 15.22 15.15 -1.10
CA ALA A 21 16.38 14.29 -1.24
C ALA A 21 17.63 14.82 -0.49
N GLN A 22 17.84 16.12 -0.45
CA GLN A 22 18.95 16.71 0.28
C GLN A 22 18.71 16.70 1.80
N LYS A 23 17.56 17.17 2.22
CA LYS A 23 17.18 17.25 3.64
C LYS A 23 17.14 15.88 4.30
N ALA A 24 16.66 14.86 3.59
CA ALA A 24 16.59 13.48 4.09
C ALA A 24 17.92 12.72 3.95
N GLY A 25 18.94 13.31 3.36
CA GLY A 25 20.25 12.66 3.15
C GLY A 25 20.25 11.56 2.07
N LEU A 26 19.34 11.66 1.09
CA LEU A 26 19.22 10.70 -0.01
C LEU A 26 20.17 11.04 -1.18
N VAL A 27 21.14 11.89 -0.96
CA VAL A 27 22.17 12.30 -1.92
C VAL A 27 23.54 12.33 -1.24
N GLY A 28 24.61 12.28 -2.04
CA GLY A 28 25.98 12.31 -1.54
C GLY A 28 26.43 10.99 -0.90
N ALA A 29 27.53 11.04 -0.16
CA ALA A 29 28.05 9.84 0.53
C ALA A 29 27.04 9.35 1.57
N GLY A 30 26.78 8.03 1.58
CA GLY A 30 25.84 7.42 2.52
C GLY A 30 24.36 7.49 2.11
N TRP A 31 24.04 8.02 0.92
CA TRP A 31 22.65 8.06 0.41
C TRP A 31 21.97 6.70 0.43
N ALA A 32 22.73 5.66 0.13
CA ALA A 32 22.21 4.30 0.03
C ALA A 32 21.72 3.76 1.37
N SER A 33 22.49 3.90 2.44
CA SER A 33 22.07 3.47 3.78
C SER A 33 20.91 4.30 4.32
N LYS A 34 20.89 5.61 4.05
CA LYS A 34 19.76 6.48 4.40
C LYS A 34 18.49 6.08 3.66
N THR A 35 18.61 5.84 2.35
CA THR A 35 17.49 5.37 1.52
C THR A 35 16.93 4.05 2.05
N ASN A 36 17.80 3.08 2.33
CA ASN A 36 17.35 1.77 2.83
C ASN A 36 16.67 1.89 4.19
N ALA A 37 17.20 2.69 5.10
CA ALA A 37 16.60 2.89 6.42
C ALA A 37 15.21 3.54 6.33
N LEU A 38 15.06 4.61 5.55
CA LEU A 38 13.76 5.28 5.36
C LEU A 38 12.77 4.40 4.58
N ALA A 39 13.22 3.65 3.60
CA ALA A 39 12.38 2.74 2.84
C ALA A 39 11.83 1.61 3.74
N ASP A 40 12.68 1.06 4.60
CA ASP A 40 12.27 0.05 5.59
C ASP A 40 11.27 0.62 6.60
N GLU A 41 11.54 1.80 7.15
CA GLU A 41 10.66 2.50 8.08
C GLU A 41 9.26 2.77 7.49
N ASN A 42 9.18 3.05 6.20
CA ASN A 42 7.91 3.29 5.49
C ASN A 42 7.27 2.02 4.92
N GLY A 43 7.80 0.84 5.22
CA GLY A 43 7.25 -0.44 4.75
C GLY A 43 7.45 -0.71 3.27
N LEU A 44 8.31 0.05 2.58
CA LEU A 44 8.53 -0.10 1.14
C LEU A 44 9.30 -1.37 0.78
N LEU A 45 10.10 -1.91 1.71
CA LEU A 45 10.97 -3.06 1.48
C LEU A 45 10.33 -4.40 1.87
N ASP A 46 9.10 -4.40 2.36
CA ASP A 46 8.40 -5.61 2.76
C ASP A 46 8.28 -6.57 1.56
N ASP A 47 8.72 -7.83 1.75
CA ASP A 47 8.74 -8.86 0.72
C ASP A 47 9.61 -8.54 -0.52
N VAL A 48 10.51 -7.58 -0.43
CA VAL A 48 11.49 -7.25 -1.49
C VAL A 48 12.79 -8.00 -1.25
N ASN A 49 12.81 -9.26 -1.65
CA ASN A 49 13.93 -10.19 -1.42
C ASN A 49 14.88 -10.24 -2.62
N THR A 50 15.60 -9.16 -2.85
CA THR A 50 16.53 -9.03 -3.96
C THR A 50 17.75 -8.20 -3.56
N SER A 51 18.78 -8.22 -4.39
CA SER A 51 19.92 -7.29 -4.24
C SER A 51 19.45 -5.85 -4.44
N PHE A 52 19.82 -4.96 -3.52
CA PHE A 52 19.45 -3.54 -3.63
C PHE A 52 20.33 -2.76 -4.60
N THR A 53 21.51 -3.26 -4.92
CA THR A 53 22.50 -2.59 -5.77
C THR A 53 22.50 -3.08 -7.22
N ALA A 54 21.99 -4.28 -7.48
CA ALA A 54 21.86 -4.82 -8.82
C ALA A 54 20.57 -4.33 -9.50
N ALA A 55 20.46 -4.53 -10.80
CA ALA A 55 19.24 -4.24 -11.54
C ALA A 55 18.02 -4.90 -10.87
N CYS A 56 16.99 -4.11 -10.58
CA CYS A 56 15.79 -4.61 -9.90
C CYS A 56 14.99 -5.53 -10.82
N PRO A 57 14.75 -6.79 -10.44
CA PRO A 57 13.84 -7.65 -11.18
C PRO A 57 12.43 -7.06 -11.22
N ARG A 58 11.73 -7.29 -12.32
CA ARG A 58 10.38 -6.73 -12.55
C ARG A 58 9.40 -7.07 -11.43
N GLN A 59 9.46 -8.29 -10.88
CA GLN A 59 8.59 -8.72 -9.78
C GLN A 59 8.79 -7.89 -8.51
N TYR A 60 10.04 -7.51 -8.19
CA TYR A 60 10.34 -6.70 -7.01
C TYR A 60 10.10 -5.21 -7.23
N ALA A 61 10.24 -4.74 -8.46
CA ALA A 61 9.76 -3.40 -8.82
C ALA A 61 8.24 -3.28 -8.60
N ALA A 62 7.48 -4.29 -9.00
CA ALA A 62 6.05 -4.36 -8.74
C ALA A 62 5.74 -4.43 -7.23
N GLN A 63 6.52 -5.20 -6.45
CA GLN A 63 6.36 -5.29 -5.00
C GLN A 63 6.62 -3.95 -4.30
N LEU A 64 7.67 -3.23 -4.70
CA LEU A 64 7.96 -1.88 -4.19
C LEU A 64 6.80 -0.92 -4.45
N ILE A 65 6.25 -0.91 -5.65
CA ILE A 65 5.10 -0.06 -6.01
C ILE A 65 3.86 -0.47 -5.21
N TYR A 66 3.59 -1.77 -5.08
CA TYR A 66 2.49 -2.29 -4.28
C TYR A 66 2.60 -1.85 -2.81
N ASN A 67 3.79 -1.95 -2.22
CA ASN A 67 4.05 -1.48 -0.86
C ASN A 67 3.85 0.05 -0.73
N ALA A 68 4.24 0.81 -1.75
CA ALA A 68 4.14 2.26 -1.76
C ALA A 68 2.70 2.77 -1.79
N ILE A 69 1.75 2.02 -2.36
CA ILE A 69 0.33 2.42 -2.44
C ILE A 69 -0.23 2.74 -1.05
N ASP A 70 0.14 1.96 -0.04
CA ASP A 70 -0.30 2.12 1.35
C ASP A 70 0.60 3.02 2.19
N ALA A 71 1.72 3.46 1.67
CA ALA A 71 2.64 4.29 2.42
C ALA A 71 2.04 5.70 2.60
N LYS A 72 2.02 6.17 3.85
CA LYS A 72 1.53 7.49 4.20
C LYS A 72 2.50 8.56 3.71
N THR A 73 1.99 9.59 3.06
CA THR A 73 2.81 10.73 2.66
C THR A 73 3.35 11.48 3.86
N VAL A 74 4.49 12.13 3.70
CA VAL A 74 5.17 12.89 4.75
C VAL A 74 5.24 14.37 4.42
N VAL A 75 5.29 15.18 5.47
CA VAL A 75 5.56 16.63 5.41
C VAL A 75 6.65 16.98 6.42
N TRP A 76 7.38 18.04 6.15
CA TRP A 76 8.34 18.60 7.11
C TRP A 76 7.63 19.58 8.03
N ARG A 77 7.69 19.33 9.34
CA ARG A 77 7.10 20.18 10.36
C ARG A 77 7.91 20.05 11.66
N ASP A 78 8.15 21.16 12.33
CA ASP A 78 8.85 21.19 13.61
C ASP A 78 10.22 20.47 13.55
N ASP A 79 11.00 20.77 12.51
CA ASP A 79 12.33 20.20 12.25
C ASP A 79 12.39 18.68 12.08
N ALA A 80 11.27 18.04 11.69
CA ALA A 80 11.22 16.61 11.41
C ALA A 80 10.21 16.28 10.31
N TYR A 81 10.40 15.13 9.67
CA TYR A 81 9.36 14.54 8.82
C TYR A 81 8.29 13.87 9.68
N THR A 82 7.05 14.09 9.32
CA THR A 82 5.91 13.44 9.95
C THR A 82 4.89 12.99 8.91
N ASN A 83 4.24 11.87 9.15
CA ASN A 83 3.10 11.40 8.35
C ASN A 83 1.76 11.80 8.95
N GLN A 84 1.74 12.75 9.86
CA GLN A 84 0.52 13.27 10.46
C GLN A 84 0.23 14.70 9.99
N THR A 85 -1.05 15.03 9.88
CA THR A 85 -1.53 16.38 9.64
C THR A 85 -1.32 17.27 10.87
N ALA A 86 -1.49 18.57 10.72
CA ALA A 86 -1.45 19.50 11.85
C ALA A 86 -2.51 19.21 12.91
N ALA A 87 -3.61 18.56 12.52
CA ALA A 87 -4.68 18.11 13.43
C ALA A 87 -4.38 16.77 14.13
N GLY A 88 -3.22 16.15 13.88
CA GLY A 88 -2.82 14.87 14.48
C GLY A 88 -3.46 13.64 13.85
N THR A 89 -4.06 13.77 12.66
CA THR A 89 -4.57 12.65 11.88
C THR A 89 -3.54 12.19 10.86
N ASP A 90 -3.67 10.95 10.38
CA ASP A 90 -2.76 10.42 9.37
C ASP A 90 -2.89 11.15 8.03
N ASN A 91 -1.77 11.40 7.38
CA ASN A 91 -1.74 11.88 6.00
C ASN A 91 -2.30 10.81 5.06
N LYS A 92 -2.78 11.24 3.92
CA LYS A 92 -3.18 10.34 2.84
C LYS A 92 -2.02 9.48 2.38
N THR A 93 -2.32 8.24 1.98
CA THR A 93 -1.36 7.37 1.31
C THR A 93 -1.07 7.85 -0.11
N ILE A 94 -0.01 7.33 -0.73
CA ILE A 94 0.27 7.56 -2.17
C ILE A 94 -0.94 7.15 -3.01
N GLY A 95 -1.52 5.99 -2.71
CA GLY A 95 -2.71 5.50 -3.44
C GLY A 95 -3.87 6.47 -3.40
N GLU A 96 -4.22 6.96 -2.21
CA GLU A 96 -5.29 7.95 -2.06
C GLU A 96 -4.97 9.27 -2.75
N LYS A 97 -3.76 9.77 -2.56
CA LYS A 97 -3.39 11.13 -3.00
C LYS A 97 -3.23 11.25 -4.53
N TYR A 98 -2.62 10.26 -5.16
CA TYR A 98 -2.23 10.34 -6.57
C TYR A 98 -3.02 9.43 -7.51
N MET A 99 -3.64 8.37 -6.99
CA MET A 99 -4.25 7.32 -7.81
C MET A 99 -5.76 7.16 -7.56
N GLY A 100 -6.30 7.79 -6.51
CA GLY A 100 -7.67 7.56 -6.07
C GLY A 100 -7.93 6.13 -5.59
N LEU A 101 -6.87 5.40 -5.23
CA LEU A 101 -6.94 4.03 -4.75
C LEU A 101 -7.06 3.97 -3.24
N ASN A 102 -7.96 3.10 -2.79
CA ASN A 102 -8.11 2.75 -1.38
C ASN A 102 -7.70 1.30 -1.16
N THR A 103 -7.28 1.00 0.05
CA THR A 103 -6.99 -0.36 0.50
C THR A 103 -7.80 -0.70 1.75
N ALA A 104 -8.20 -1.94 1.87
CA ALA A 104 -8.82 -2.47 3.09
C ALA A 104 -8.34 -3.90 3.32
N GLU A 105 -8.00 -4.20 4.56
CA GLU A 105 -7.58 -5.54 4.99
C GLU A 105 -8.63 -6.10 5.94
N GLY A 106 -9.13 -7.27 5.65
CA GLY A 106 -10.16 -7.92 6.44
C GLY A 106 -10.37 -9.37 6.02
N VAL A 107 -11.44 -9.97 6.47
CA VAL A 107 -11.81 -11.35 6.14
C VAL A 107 -12.83 -11.34 5.01
N MET A 108 -12.56 -12.10 3.94
CA MET A 108 -13.54 -12.36 2.89
C MET A 108 -14.60 -13.33 3.44
N ALA A 109 -15.70 -12.79 3.98
CA ALA A 109 -16.75 -13.58 4.60
C ALA A 109 -17.63 -14.27 3.57
N SER A 110 -17.85 -13.63 2.42
CA SER A 110 -18.60 -14.20 1.31
C SER A 110 -18.02 -13.79 -0.02
N PHE A 111 -18.17 -14.65 -1.00
CA PHE A 111 -17.83 -14.38 -2.39
C PHE A 111 -18.77 -15.20 -3.27
N GLN A 112 -19.60 -14.55 -4.05
CA GLN A 112 -20.62 -15.21 -4.85
C GLN A 112 -20.90 -14.47 -6.15
N LYS A 113 -21.32 -15.24 -7.14
CA LYS A 113 -21.69 -14.70 -8.44
C LYS A 113 -22.98 -13.90 -8.34
N GLU A 114 -23.05 -12.77 -8.99
CA GLU A 114 -24.28 -11.96 -9.12
C GLU A 114 -25.26 -12.64 -10.08
N ASP A 115 -26.54 -12.68 -9.70
CA ASP A 115 -27.58 -13.34 -10.50
C ASP A 115 -27.66 -12.73 -11.91
N GLY A 116 -27.59 -13.60 -12.91
CA GLY A 116 -27.70 -13.22 -14.32
C GLY A 116 -26.53 -12.41 -14.88
N LYS A 117 -25.41 -12.31 -14.13
CA LYS A 117 -24.22 -11.56 -14.52
C LYS A 117 -22.97 -12.44 -14.53
N SER A 118 -21.91 -11.93 -15.16
CA SER A 118 -20.58 -12.57 -15.15
C SER A 118 -19.68 -12.06 -14.03
N THR A 119 -20.19 -11.16 -13.18
CA THR A 119 -19.45 -10.52 -12.10
C THR A 119 -19.82 -11.12 -10.73
N TYR A 120 -19.04 -10.77 -9.72
CA TYR A 120 -19.14 -11.31 -8.36
C TYR A 120 -19.35 -10.20 -7.33
N THR A 121 -19.97 -10.57 -6.21
CA THR A 121 -20.12 -9.75 -5.01
C THR A 121 -19.31 -10.38 -3.87
N MET A 122 -18.69 -9.53 -3.06
CA MET A 122 -17.82 -9.93 -1.95
C MET A 122 -18.15 -9.10 -0.71
N ASP A 123 -18.30 -9.78 0.44
CA ASP A 123 -18.37 -9.14 1.74
C ASP A 123 -17.02 -9.21 2.45
N LEU A 124 -16.52 -8.06 2.87
CA LEU A 124 -15.30 -7.93 3.67
C LEU A 124 -15.70 -7.53 5.09
N THR A 125 -15.35 -8.37 6.05
CA THR A 125 -15.68 -8.21 7.47
C THR A 125 -14.42 -8.17 8.33
N ASN A 126 -14.56 -7.81 9.60
CA ASN A 126 -13.44 -7.73 10.53
C ASN A 126 -12.27 -6.92 9.95
N ILE A 127 -12.58 -5.75 9.43
CA ILE A 127 -11.59 -4.90 8.79
C ILE A 127 -10.60 -4.41 9.85
N SER A 128 -9.35 -4.85 9.72
CA SER A 128 -8.26 -4.55 10.64
C SER A 128 -7.49 -3.30 10.25
N LYS A 129 -7.54 -2.93 8.98
CA LYS A 129 -6.77 -1.81 8.43
C LYS A 129 -7.47 -1.24 7.21
N LYS A 130 -7.52 0.07 7.10
CA LYS A 130 -8.06 0.78 5.94
C LYS A 130 -7.19 1.99 5.63
N ASN A 131 -6.64 2.03 4.40
CA ASN A 131 -5.72 3.10 3.97
C ASN A 131 -4.59 3.35 4.98
N SER A 132 -3.95 2.29 5.43
CA SER A 132 -2.89 2.32 6.47
C SER A 132 -3.33 2.77 7.88
N VAL A 133 -4.59 2.98 8.11
CA VAL A 133 -5.13 3.25 9.45
C VAL A 133 -5.60 1.94 10.08
N GLU A 134 -5.02 1.59 11.21
CA GLU A 134 -5.39 0.37 11.94
C GLU A 134 -6.67 0.56 12.75
N ALA A 135 -7.50 -0.47 12.78
CA ALA A 135 -8.66 -0.53 13.66
C ALA A 135 -8.20 -0.62 15.13
N THR A 136 -8.91 0.08 16.00
CA THR A 136 -8.72 0.05 17.44
C THR A 136 -10.01 -0.34 18.15
N LYS A 137 -9.96 -0.57 19.47
CA LYS A 137 -11.16 -0.84 20.25
C LYS A 137 -12.21 0.27 20.13
N ASN A 138 -11.77 1.51 19.98
CA ASN A 138 -12.62 2.70 19.92
C ASN A 138 -12.88 3.22 18.50
N ASN A 139 -12.19 2.67 17.52
CA ASN A 139 -12.32 3.06 16.11
C ASN A 139 -12.33 1.79 15.25
N LYS A 140 -13.50 1.18 15.14
CA LYS A 140 -13.73 0.02 14.28
C LYS A 140 -14.27 0.48 12.93
N PHE A 141 -13.88 -0.25 11.89
CA PHE A 141 -14.42 -0.03 10.55
C PHE A 141 -15.67 -0.89 10.34
N ASP A 142 -16.66 -0.32 9.65
CA ASP A 142 -17.83 -1.05 9.19
C ASP A 142 -17.45 -2.06 8.11
N ASP A 143 -18.22 -3.14 8.00
CA ASP A 143 -18.09 -4.11 6.93
C ASP A 143 -18.30 -3.43 5.56
N LEU A 144 -17.60 -3.92 4.55
CA LEU A 144 -17.72 -3.45 3.18
C LEU A 144 -18.27 -4.54 2.28
N THR A 145 -19.20 -4.16 1.40
CA THR A 145 -19.68 -5.02 0.32
C THR A 145 -19.20 -4.48 -1.01
N PHE A 146 -18.42 -5.30 -1.72
CA PHE A 146 -17.91 -4.98 -3.04
C PHE A 146 -18.74 -5.69 -4.11
N THR A 147 -19.00 -5.00 -5.21
CA THR A 147 -19.79 -5.50 -6.34
C THR A 147 -19.03 -5.39 -7.65
N LYS A 148 -19.56 -5.98 -8.72
CA LYS A 148 -18.98 -5.93 -10.08
C LYS A 148 -17.54 -6.42 -10.19
N ILE A 149 -17.17 -7.39 -9.37
CA ILE A 149 -15.85 -8.00 -9.42
C ILE A 149 -15.79 -8.93 -10.63
N ALA A 150 -14.85 -8.69 -11.55
CA ALA A 150 -14.76 -9.45 -12.80
C ALA A 150 -14.06 -10.79 -12.65
N LYS A 151 -13.09 -10.89 -11.72
CA LYS A 151 -12.28 -12.10 -11.50
C LYS A 151 -12.87 -12.95 -10.37
N ASP A 152 -12.80 -14.27 -10.52
CA ASP A 152 -13.23 -15.23 -9.50
C ASP A 152 -12.15 -15.37 -8.41
N PHE A 153 -12.44 -14.90 -7.20
CA PHE A 153 -11.60 -15.03 -6.02
C PHE A 153 -12.17 -16.01 -4.98
N THR A 154 -13.05 -16.92 -5.38
CA THR A 154 -13.70 -17.87 -4.46
C THR A 154 -12.69 -18.64 -3.59
N ALA A 155 -11.51 -18.92 -4.13
CA ALA A 155 -10.45 -19.62 -3.39
C ALA A 155 -9.97 -18.88 -2.14
N LEU A 156 -10.21 -17.58 -2.03
CA LEU A 156 -9.81 -16.77 -0.88
C LEU A 156 -10.91 -16.61 0.17
N LYS A 157 -12.06 -17.23 -0.03
CA LYS A 157 -13.18 -17.19 0.92
C LYS A 157 -12.76 -17.68 2.31
N ASN A 158 -13.18 -16.96 3.34
CA ASN A 158 -12.85 -17.16 4.74
C ASN A 158 -11.38 -16.91 5.11
N GLN A 159 -10.61 -16.28 4.23
CA GLN A 159 -9.23 -15.90 4.49
C GLN A 159 -9.11 -14.40 4.71
N LYS A 160 -8.02 -13.98 5.36
CA LYS A 160 -7.61 -12.58 5.40
C LYS A 160 -7.12 -12.16 4.03
N VAL A 161 -7.66 -11.04 3.54
CA VAL A 161 -7.33 -10.48 2.24
C VAL A 161 -7.09 -8.98 2.33
N LYS A 162 -6.34 -8.46 1.37
CA LYS A 162 -6.20 -7.04 1.10
C LYS A 162 -6.91 -6.73 -0.21
N VAL A 163 -7.84 -5.79 -0.15
CA VAL A 163 -8.60 -5.33 -1.30
C VAL A 163 -8.08 -3.98 -1.75
N LEU A 164 -7.80 -3.85 -3.05
CA LEU A 164 -7.41 -2.63 -3.71
C LEU A 164 -8.58 -2.15 -4.57
N TYR A 165 -9.11 -0.96 -4.27
CA TYR A 165 -10.35 -0.49 -4.89
C TYR A 165 -10.39 1.04 -5.01
N LYS A 166 -11.13 1.54 -6.00
CA LYS A 166 -11.48 2.98 -6.10
C LYS A 166 -12.83 3.28 -5.47
N GLY A 167 -13.80 2.41 -5.69
CA GLY A 167 -15.10 2.41 -5.08
C GLY A 167 -15.54 0.99 -4.80
N THR A 168 -16.63 0.79 -4.07
CA THR A 168 -17.14 -0.56 -3.76
C THR A 168 -17.64 -1.32 -4.99
N ASP A 169 -17.85 -0.63 -6.10
CA ASP A 169 -18.19 -1.22 -7.41
C ASP A 169 -17.00 -1.21 -8.40
N GLU A 170 -15.81 -0.86 -7.95
CA GLU A 170 -14.61 -0.76 -8.77
C GLU A 170 -13.40 -1.33 -8.04
N VAL A 171 -13.27 -2.66 -8.09
CA VAL A 171 -12.21 -3.41 -7.43
C VAL A 171 -11.08 -3.71 -8.42
N TYR A 172 -9.86 -3.36 -8.06
CA TYR A 172 -8.67 -3.58 -8.88
C TYR A 172 -7.92 -4.87 -8.54
N GLY A 173 -8.01 -5.32 -7.31
CA GLY A 173 -7.37 -6.55 -6.90
C GLY A 173 -7.77 -7.02 -5.52
N VAL A 174 -7.65 -8.32 -5.31
CA VAL A 174 -7.83 -8.98 -4.01
C VAL A 174 -6.64 -9.92 -3.81
N PHE A 175 -5.94 -9.73 -2.70
CA PHE A 175 -4.69 -10.43 -2.41
C PHE A 175 -4.80 -11.16 -1.07
N ALA A 176 -4.36 -12.42 -1.03
CA ALA A 176 -4.24 -13.14 0.23
C ALA A 176 -3.17 -12.48 1.11
N LEU A 177 -3.47 -12.36 2.40
CA LEU A 177 -2.49 -11.95 3.41
C LEU A 177 -1.95 -13.20 4.11
N ALA A 178 -0.63 -13.26 4.30
CA ALA A 178 -0.01 -14.28 5.12
C ALA A 178 -0.46 -14.11 6.58
N GLU A 179 -0.74 -15.23 7.25
CA GLU A 179 -1.02 -15.25 8.68
C GLU A 179 0.25 -14.96 9.50
#